data_2fb25a3b67c207961aa97d2ad0ca9669
#
_entry.id   2fb25a3b67c207961aa97d2ad0ca9669
#
_cell.length_a   1.000
_cell.length_b   1.000
_cell.length_c   1.000
_cell.angle_alpha   90.00
_cell.angle_beta   90.00
_cell.angle_gamma   90.00
#
_symmetry.space_group_name_H-M   'P 1'
#
loop_
_entity.id
_entity.type
_entity.pdbx_description
1 polymer ?
#
loop_
_entity_poly.entity_id
_entity_poly.type
_entity_poly.pdbx_seq_one_letter_code
_entity_poly.pdbx_strand_id
1 'polypeptide(L)'
;MSDSGTDLSTATSDDGVRRGEQFRDDLRCAPGRVLPAEVLGELTSLSTSRSVIAVSRTLLVILAVVIATTLVVTGSVAASQWSWLWVIIPAIFIVATQQHALFVLAHEAAHYRLFPNRRVNDLIGRLLAASVGLSMCSYRVVHRLHHNHLYGDQDPDIALHGGYPRGKAYLVRKLVADVFGLTAWKTYRYFLGSPTANVNTGVAQRPLDDTLPALRQAARNDRWLVAGVQLGLPVCIVMLFGWEGFAMYVLLWIVPAITVLQAILRVRAICEHGAPSGYDSAMQAARTTIVGPVLRFALFPHHVNYHIEHHLYPAVPQYNLARLHAELTQRGILSAAEVRSFGATWRRVFAPPAMS
;
A
#
# COMPACT_ATOMS: atom_id res chain seq x y z
N MET A 1 53.78 -20.72 -7.58
CA MET A 1 52.62 -20.15 -8.25
C MET A 1 51.44 -20.35 -7.33
N SER A 2 51.14 -19.37 -6.53
CA SER A 2 50.08 -19.39 -5.51
C SER A 2 48.86 -18.73 -6.09
N ASP A 3 47.79 -19.53 -6.19
CA ASP A 3 46.48 -19.10 -6.65
C ASP A 3 45.76 -18.43 -5.49
N SER A 4 45.54 -17.12 -5.60
CA SER A 4 44.79 -16.33 -4.66
C SER A 4 43.35 -16.12 -5.19
N GLY A 5 42.53 -17.15 -5.04
CA GLY A 5 41.08 -17.02 -5.22
C GLY A 5 40.49 -16.19 -4.09
N THR A 6 40.24 -14.91 -4.34
CA THR A 6 39.46 -14.08 -3.46
C THR A 6 37.98 -14.44 -3.55
N ASP A 7 37.47 -15.01 -2.48
CA ASP A 7 36.07 -15.40 -2.30
C ASP A 7 35.18 -14.14 -2.21
N LEU A 8 34.53 -13.79 -3.32
CA LEU A 8 33.62 -12.64 -3.47
C LEU A 8 32.18 -12.95 -2.94
N SER A 9 31.92 -14.19 -2.48
CA SER A 9 30.57 -14.60 -2.09
C SER A 9 30.20 -14.26 -0.64
N THR A 10 31.21 -14.08 0.24
CA THR A 10 30.98 -13.82 1.67
C THR A 10 30.81 -12.33 2.03
N ALA A 11 31.35 -11.42 1.21
CA ALA A 11 31.29 -9.98 1.48
C ALA A 11 29.87 -9.39 1.28
N THR A 12 29.09 -9.92 0.33
CA THR A 12 27.74 -9.37 0.02
C THR A 12 26.67 -9.74 1.02
N SER A 13 26.76 -10.89 1.70
CA SER A 13 25.78 -11.30 2.72
C SER A 13 26.00 -10.59 4.05
N ASP A 14 27.25 -10.35 4.42
CA ASP A 14 27.60 -9.69 5.70
C ASP A 14 27.28 -8.18 5.68
N ASP A 15 27.46 -7.53 4.55
CA ASP A 15 27.08 -6.11 4.34
C ASP A 15 25.55 -5.91 4.37
N GLY A 16 24.76 -6.84 3.85
CA GLY A 16 23.31 -6.79 3.90
C GLY A 16 22.76 -6.97 5.32
N VAL A 17 23.35 -7.87 6.09
CA VAL A 17 22.99 -8.11 7.50
C VAL A 17 23.38 -6.90 8.37
N ARG A 18 24.57 -6.35 8.22
CA ARG A 18 25.03 -5.15 8.94
C ARG A 18 24.19 -3.92 8.62
N ARG A 19 23.78 -3.71 7.36
CA ARG A 19 22.87 -2.63 6.96
C ARG A 19 21.50 -2.79 7.60
N GLY A 20 20.96 -4.01 7.66
CA GLY A 20 19.70 -4.30 8.32
C GLY A 20 19.73 -4.07 9.83
N GLU A 21 20.86 -4.38 10.50
CA GLU A 21 21.06 -4.16 11.93
C GLU A 21 21.25 -2.68 12.26
N GLN A 22 22.07 -1.95 11.51
CA GLN A 22 22.26 -0.50 11.66
C GLN A 22 20.95 0.25 11.43
N PHE A 23 20.13 -0.20 10.48
CA PHE A 23 18.81 0.34 10.22
C PHE A 23 17.82 0.09 11.39
N ARG A 24 17.89 -1.07 12.06
CA ARG A 24 17.13 -1.35 13.29
C ARG A 24 17.50 -0.42 14.42
N ASP A 25 18.78 -0.12 14.57
CA ASP A 25 19.26 0.76 15.63
C ASP A 25 18.86 2.21 15.39
N ASP A 26 18.88 2.69 14.15
CA ASP A 26 18.42 4.02 13.78
C ASP A 26 16.91 4.18 13.97
N LEU A 27 16.10 3.17 13.64
CA LEU A 27 14.67 3.15 13.91
C LEU A 27 14.34 3.05 15.40
N ARG A 28 15.15 2.36 16.18
CA ARG A 28 14.98 2.21 17.64
C ARG A 28 15.50 3.41 18.43
N CYS A 29 16.54 4.06 17.95
CA CYS A 29 17.25 5.08 18.73
C CYS A 29 16.84 6.51 18.39
N ALA A 30 16.41 6.81 17.16
CA ALA A 30 16.16 8.19 16.71
C ALA A 30 14.75 8.74 16.97
N PRO A 31 13.63 8.04 16.67
CA PRO A 31 12.31 8.67 16.70
C PRO A 31 11.81 9.04 18.09
N GLY A 32 12.00 8.15 19.08
CA GLY A 32 11.44 8.32 20.42
C GLY A 32 12.10 9.41 21.26
N ARG A 33 13.27 9.92 20.85
CA ARG A 33 14.02 10.97 21.58
C ARG A 33 13.87 12.37 20.97
N VAL A 34 13.28 12.46 19.78
CA VAL A 34 13.27 13.69 18.99
C VAL A 34 12.02 14.52 19.26
N LEU A 35 10.87 13.88 19.47
CA LEU A 35 9.63 14.57 19.82
C LEU A 35 9.44 14.52 21.36
N PRO A 36 9.01 15.64 21.99
CA PRO A 36 8.59 15.63 23.39
C PRO A 36 7.49 14.59 23.63
N ALA A 37 7.52 13.93 24.77
CA ALA A 37 6.57 12.85 25.12
C ALA A 37 5.10 13.31 25.04
N GLU A 38 4.83 14.56 25.42
CA GLU A 38 3.50 15.19 25.34
C GLU A 38 3.02 15.28 23.90
N VAL A 39 3.84 15.82 22.99
CA VAL A 39 3.54 15.95 21.55
C VAL A 39 3.31 14.57 20.94
N LEU A 40 4.19 13.61 21.25
CA LEU A 40 4.05 12.23 20.77
C LEU A 40 2.76 11.58 21.30
N GLY A 41 2.41 11.80 22.56
CA GLY A 41 1.16 11.33 23.17
C GLY A 41 -0.08 11.85 22.43
N GLU A 42 -0.11 13.15 22.11
CA GLU A 42 -1.20 13.75 21.31
C GLU A 42 -1.25 13.16 19.89
N LEU A 43 -0.11 13.07 19.21
CA LEU A 43 -0.02 12.57 17.84
C LEU A 43 -0.45 11.10 17.71
N THR A 44 -0.14 10.27 18.72
CA THR A 44 -0.50 8.85 18.74
C THR A 44 -1.91 8.56 19.26
N SER A 45 -2.62 9.59 19.76
CA SER A 45 -3.97 9.44 20.26
C SER A 45 -4.96 8.99 19.18
N LEU A 46 -5.80 8.01 19.50
CA LEU A 46 -6.79 7.46 18.59
C LEU A 46 -8.16 8.09 18.78
N SER A 47 -8.81 8.45 17.68
CA SER A 47 -10.15 9.04 17.66
C SER A 47 -11.14 8.18 16.89
N THR A 48 -12.12 7.61 17.59
CA THR A 48 -13.20 6.82 16.96
C THR A 48 -13.96 7.63 15.91
N SER A 49 -14.29 8.89 16.19
CA SER A 49 -15.04 9.75 15.25
C SER A 49 -14.29 10.00 13.95
N ARG A 50 -12.98 10.31 14.02
CA ARG A 50 -12.15 10.49 12.81
C ARG A 50 -12.05 9.22 11.98
N SER A 51 -11.95 8.08 12.65
CA SER A 51 -11.92 6.76 11.97
C SER A 51 -13.26 6.43 11.31
N VAL A 52 -14.37 6.66 12.01
CA VAL A 52 -15.72 6.49 11.44
C VAL A 52 -15.90 7.40 10.22
N ILE A 53 -15.53 8.68 10.32
CA ILE A 53 -15.62 9.62 9.20
C ILE A 53 -14.80 9.12 8.01
N ALA A 54 -13.56 8.64 8.23
CA ALA A 54 -12.69 8.14 7.16
C ALA A 54 -13.30 6.92 6.45
N VAL A 55 -13.77 5.93 7.21
CA VAL A 55 -14.43 4.73 6.68
C VAL A 55 -15.72 5.09 5.95
N SER A 56 -16.61 5.86 6.60
CA SER A 56 -17.91 6.24 6.02
C SER A 56 -17.76 7.05 4.76
N ARG A 57 -16.84 8.04 4.72
CA ARG A 57 -16.58 8.83 3.51
C ARG A 57 -16.16 7.95 2.34
N THR A 58 -15.26 6.99 2.56
CA THR A 58 -14.78 6.08 1.51
C THR A 58 -15.93 5.21 0.99
N LEU A 59 -16.73 4.61 1.89
CA LEU A 59 -17.88 3.78 1.51
C LEU A 59 -18.98 4.59 0.82
N LEU A 60 -19.27 5.81 1.29
CA LEU A 60 -20.27 6.70 0.67
C LEU A 60 -19.88 7.12 -0.75
N VAL A 61 -18.60 7.41 -1.01
CA VAL A 61 -18.14 7.71 -2.38
C VAL A 61 -18.33 6.50 -3.29
N ILE A 62 -17.97 5.30 -2.83
CA ILE A 62 -18.19 4.06 -3.60
C ILE A 62 -19.67 3.90 -3.90
N LEU A 63 -20.51 3.97 -2.87
CA LEU A 63 -21.96 3.78 -2.99
C LEU A 63 -22.59 4.81 -3.96
N ALA A 64 -22.23 6.10 -3.81
CA ALA A 64 -22.73 7.16 -4.67
C ALA A 64 -22.34 6.95 -6.14
N VAL A 65 -21.08 6.58 -6.41
CA VAL A 65 -20.61 6.32 -7.78
C VAL A 65 -21.29 5.09 -8.38
N VAL A 66 -21.40 4.00 -7.61
CA VAL A 66 -22.05 2.77 -8.08
C VAL A 66 -23.53 3.02 -8.38
N ILE A 67 -24.27 3.67 -7.47
CA ILE A 67 -25.69 3.98 -7.66
C ILE A 67 -25.86 4.92 -8.87
N ALA A 68 -25.14 6.05 -8.92
CA ALA A 68 -25.27 7.02 -10.00
C ALA A 68 -24.98 6.37 -11.36
N THR A 69 -23.91 5.57 -11.46
CA THR A 69 -23.53 4.88 -12.70
C THR A 69 -24.59 3.85 -13.10
N THR A 70 -25.10 3.06 -12.14
CA THR A 70 -26.14 2.06 -12.41
C THR A 70 -27.40 2.74 -12.92
N LEU A 71 -27.87 3.81 -12.25
CA LEU A 71 -29.07 4.55 -12.68
C LEU A 71 -28.92 5.16 -14.10
N VAL A 72 -27.74 5.70 -14.42
CA VAL A 72 -27.49 6.21 -15.76
C VAL A 72 -27.47 5.08 -16.79
N VAL A 73 -26.78 3.98 -16.54
CA VAL A 73 -26.66 2.87 -17.49
C VAL A 73 -27.98 2.17 -17.72
N THR A 74 -28.76 1.91 -16.64
CA THR A 74 -30.05 1.18 -16.74
C THR A 74 -31.21 2.10 -17.17
N GLY A 75 -31.16 3.39 -16.84
CA GLY A 75 -32.17 4.39 -17.19
C GLY A 75 -32.00 5.03 -18.58
N SER A 76 -30.86 4.83 -19.24
CA SER A 76 -30.53 5.48 -20.52
C SER A 76 -31.14 4.75 -21.71
N VAL A 77 -32.44 4.79 -21.88
CA VAL A 77 -33.14 4.19 -23.06
C VAL A 77 -32.88 4.96 -24.35
N ALA A 78 -32.29 6.17 -24.32
CA ALA A 78 -32.21 7.08 -25.46
C ALA A 78 -30.83 7.60 -25.84
N ALA A 79 -29.77 7.19 -25.14
CA ALA A 79 -28.42 7.67 -25.45
C ALA A 79 -27.77 6.81 -26.55
N SER A 80 -26.92 7.42 -27.38
CA SER A 80 -26.14 6.66 -28.37
C SER A 80 -25.38 5.50 -27.73
N GLN A 81 -25.18 4.41 -28.47
CA GLN A 81 -24.55 3.16 -27.96
C GLN A 81 -23.19 3.34 -27.23
N TRP A 82 -22.57 4.52 -27.37
CA TRP A 82 -21.25 4.81 -26.76
C TRP A 82 -21.28 5.84 -25.63
N SER A 83 -22.42 6.47 -25.37
CA SER A 83 -22.52 7.54 -24.35
C SER A 83 -22.28 7.05 -22.93
N TRP A 84 -22.60 5.79 -22.63
CA TRP A 84 -22.36 5.17 -21.32
C TRP A 84 -20.87 5.02 -20.98
N LEU A 85 -19.97 4.96 -21.97
CA LEU A 85 -18.53 4.89 -21.73
C LEU A 85 -18.01 6.11 -20.97
N TRP A 86 -18.56 7.30 -21.25
CA TRP A 86 -18.19 8.55 -20.57
C TRP A 86 -18.56 8.54 -19.07
N VAL A 87 -19.45 7.67 -18.66
CA VAL A 87 -19.84 7.50 -17.25
C VAL A 87 -19.08 6.33 -16.62
N ILE A 88 -18.96 5.22 -17.31
CA ILE A 88 -18.35 3.99 -16.77
C ILE A 88 -16.84 4.15 -16.60
N ILE A 89 -16.11 4.75 -17.53
CA ILE A 89 -14.66 4.90 -17.43
C ILE A 89 -14.25 5.74 -16.20
N PRO A 90 -14.83 6.94 -15.97
CA PRO A 90 -14.59 7.68 -14.74
C PRO A 90 -15.02 6.91 -13.47
N ALA A 91 -16.16 6.19 -13.52
CA ALA A 91 -16.63 5.40 -12.39
C ALA A 91 -15.63 4.28 -12.02
N ILE A 92 -15.12 3.52 -12.99
CA ILE A 92 -14.07 2.52 -12.80
C ILE A 92 -12.85 3.14 -12.12
N PHE A 93 -12.41 4.31 -12.61
CA PHE A 93 -11.27 5.01 -12.02
C PHE A 93 -11.54 5.43 -10.56
N ILE A 94 -12.69 6.06 -10.30
CA ILE A 94 -13.05 6.51 -8.94
C ILE A 94 -13.20 5.30 -7.99
N VAL A 95 -13.87 4.23 -8.42
CA VAL A 95 -14.01 3.02 -7.59
C VAL A 95 -12.63 2.41 -7.29
N ALA A 96 -11.73 2.32 -8.26
CA ALA A 96 -10.36 1.85 -8.03
C ALA A 96 -9.61 2.70 -7.00
N THR A 97 -9.75 4.04 -7.04
CA THR A 97 -9.14 4.92 -6.02
C THR A 97 -9.72 4.68 -4.63
N GLN A 98 -11.03 4.40 -4.53
CA GLN A 98 -11.68 4.11 -3.26
C GLN A 98 -11.38 2.68 -2.76
N GLN A 99 -11.21 1.69 -3.64
CA GLN A 99 -10.67 0.38 -3.27
C GLN A 99 -9.26 0.50 -2.69
N HIS A 100 -8.42 1.36 -3.28
CA HIS A 100 -7.13 1.71 -2.69
C HIS A 100 -7.29 2.40 -1.32
N ALA A 101 -8.26 3.31 -1.15
CA ALA A 101 -8.55 3.93 0.14
C ALA A 101 -9.00 2.91 1.21
N LEU A 102 -9.82 1.90 0.83
CA LEU A 102 -10.16 0.78 1.73
C LEU A 102 -8.92 -0.02 2.16
N PHE A 103 -8.00 -0.25 1.21
CA PHE A 103 -6.73 -0.91 1.52
C PHE A 103 -5.88 -0.08 2.49
N VAL A 104 -5.79 1.25 2.32
CA VAL A 104 -5.06 2.13 3.25
C VAL A 104 -5.70 2.12 4.65
N LEU A 105 -7.04 2.07 4.76
CA LEU A 105 -7.70 1.91 6.06
C LEU A 105 -7.44 0.54 6.70
N ALA A 106 -7.39 -0.53 5.89
CA ALA A 106 -6.98 -1.86 6.37
C ALA A 106 -5.50 -1.89 6.80
N HIS A 107 -4.63 -1.13 6.13
CA HIS A 107 -3.24 -0.91 6.54
C HIS A 107 -3.15 -0.23 7.92
N GLU A 108 -3.96 0.82 8.18
CA GLU A 108 -4.05 1.43 9.51
C GLU A 108 -4.49 0.42 10.58
N ALA A 109 -5.46 -0.45 10.23
CA ALA A 109 -5.89 -1.52 11.12
C ALA A 109 -4.78 -2.58 11.33
N ALA A 110 -3.93 -2.83 10.35
CA ALA A 110 -2.77 -3.71 10.48
C ALA A 110 -1.76 -3.19 11.51
N HIS A 111 -1.60 -1.86 11.63
CA HIS A 111 -0.83 -1.19 12.67
C HIS A 111 -1.61 -1.00 13.99
N TYR A 112 -2.85 -1.46 14.10
CA TYR A 112 -3.75 -1.21 15.22
C TYR A 112 -4.05 0.28 15.45
N ARG A 113 -4.13 1.07 14.37
CA ARG A 113 -4.29 2.52 14.41
C ARG A 113 -5.60 3.01 13.81
N LEU A 114 -6.46 2.10 13.31
CA LEU A 114 -7.77 2.48 12.81
C LEU A 114 -8.77 2.78 13.94
N PHE A 115 -8.86 1.95 14.97
CA PHE A 115 -9.75 2.16 16.11
C PHE A 115 -9.07 1.94 17.46
N PRO A 116 -9.49 2.66 18.55
CA PRO A 116 -8.95 2.46 19.89
C PRO A 116 -9.23 1.05 20.45
N ASN A 117 -10.43 0.53 20.21
CA ASN A 117 -10.79 -0.81 20.61
C ASN A 117 -10.20 -1.84 19.64
N ARG A 118 -9.34 -2.72 20.13
CA ARG A 118 -8.63 -3.74 19.36
C ARG A 118 -9.57 -4.68 18.58
N ARG A 119 -10.68 -5.09 19.18
CA ARG A 119 -11.65 -6.01 18.54
C ARG A 119 -12.36 -5.31 17.38
N VAL A 120 -12.76 -4.06 17.59
CA VAL A 120 -13.38 -3.22 16.52
C VAL A 120 -12.36 -2.95 15.42
N ASN A 121 -11.12 -2.60 15.79
CA ASN A 121 -10.03 -2.40 14.84
C ASN A 121 -9.82 -3.62 13.93
N ASP A 122 -9.72 -4.80 14.54
CA ASP A 122 -9.47 -6.04 13.79
C ASP A 122 -10.69 -6.47 12.98
N LEU A 123 -11.91 -6.34 13.50
CA LEU A 123 -13.13 -6.67 12.78
C LEU A 123 -13.30 -5.79 11.54
N ILE A 124 -13.26 -4.47 11.73
CA ILE A 124 -13.45 -3.51 10.62
C ILE A 124 -12.30 -3.64 9.62
N GLY A 125 -11.05 -3.67 10.09
CA GLY A 125 -9.89 -3.81 9.20
C GLY A 125 -9.92 -5.07 8.34
N ARG A 126 -10.32 -6.21 8.90
CA ARG A 126 -10.49 -7.48 8.17
C ARG A 126 -11.61 -7.41 7.14
N LEU A 127 -12.74 -6.79 7.47
CA LEU A 127 -13.85 -6.63 6.53
C LEU A 127 -13.46 -5.70 5.37
N LEU A 128 -12.80 -4.56 5.66
CA LEU A 128 -12.30 -3.64 4.63
C LEU A 128 -11.29 -4.33 3.70
N ALA A 129 -10.33 -5.08 4.25
CA ALA A 129 -9.36 -5.83 3.46
C ALA A 129 -10.05 -6.93 2.63
N ALA A 130 -10.91 -7.72 3.26
CA ALA A 130 -11.62 -8.83 2.61
C ALA A 130 -12.50 -8.34 1.46
N SER A 131 -13.14 -7.16 1.57
CA SER A 131 -13.96 -6.59 0.49
C SER A 131 -13.17 -6.36 -0.80
N VAL A 132 -11.89 -6.02 -0.70
CA VAL A 132 -10.98 -5.85 -1.84
C VAL A 132 -10.07 -7.07 -2.09
N GLY A 133 -10.43 -8.23 -1.54
CA GLY A 133 -9.74 -9.50 -1.81
C GLY A 133 -8.42 -9.70 -1.07
N LEU A 134 -8.18 -8.97 0.03
CA LEU A 134 -6.92 -9.00 0.78
C LEU A 134 -7.11 -9.60 2.18
N SER A 135 -6.11 -10.30 2.68
CA SER A 135 -6.06 -10.73 4.08
C SER A 135 -5.31 -9.70 4.92
N MET A 136 -6.01 -9.01 5.83
CA MET A 136 -5.38 -8.06 6.75
C MET A 136 -4.39 -8.77 7.69
N CYS A 137 -4.69 -9.99 8.13
CA CYS A 137 -3.79 -10.73 9.03
C CYS A 137 -2.51 -11.17 8.33
N SER A 138 -2.57 -11.59 7.06
CA SER A 138 -1.38 -11.86 6.25
C SER A 138 -0.60 -10.58 5.98
N TYR A 139 -1.29 -9.52 5.59
CA TYR A 139 -0.68 -8.22 5.33
C TYR A 139 0.01 -7.64 6.56
N ARG A 140 -0.58 -7.77 7.75
CA ARG A 140 0.04 -7.34 9.02
C ARG A 140 1.42 -7.97 9.25
N VAL A 141 1.58 -9.25 8.92
CA VAL A 141 2.87 -9.94 9.03
C VAL A 141 3.85 -9.42 7.98
N VAL A 142 3.44 -9.41 6.72
CA VAL A 142 4.24 -8.96 5.58
C VAL A 142 4.72 -7.51 5.78
N HIS A 143 3.81 -6.63 6.15
CA HIS A 143 4.09 -5.21 6.34
C HIS A 143 4.96 -4.91 7.56
N ARG A 144 4.83 -5.71 8.63
CA ARG A 144 5.74 -5.64 9.77
C ARG A 144 7.16 -6.03 9.38
N LEU A 145 7.34 -7.04 8.53
CA LEU A 145 8.66 -7.41 8.00
C LEU A 145 9.25 -6.29 7.14
N HIS A 146 8.42 -5.66 6.29
CA HIS A 146 8.82 -4.50 5.53
C HIS A 146 9.32 -3.36 6.42
N HIS A 147 8.58 -2.97 7.46
CA HIS A 147 9.03 -1.95 8.41
C HIS A 147 10.32 -2.31 9.16
N ASN A 148 10.49 -3.59 9.49
CA ASN A 148 11.65 -4.04 10.27
C ASN A 148 12.91 -4.28 9.41
N HIS A 149 12.74 -4.49 8.11
CA HIS A 149 13.82 -4.92 7.20
C HIS A 149 13.84 -4.13 5.90
N LEU A 150 13.39 -2.87 5.93
CA LEU A 150 13.26 -2.02 4.75
C LEU A 150 14.52 -2.08 3.86
N TYR A 151 14.35 -2.51 2.60
CA TYR A 151 15.40 -2.82 1.64
C TYR A 151 16.39 -3.92 2.02
N GLY A 152 16.25 -4.55 3.17
CA GLY A 152 17.04 -5.73 3.55
C GLY A 152 16.57 -7.00 2.83
N ASP A 153 17.33 -8.09 2.98
CA ASP A 153 17.03 -9.36 2.32
C ASP A 153 15.67 -9.95 2.72
N GLN A 154 15.16 -9.59 3.89
CA GLN A 154 13.87 -10.04 4.42
C GLN A 154 12.71 -9.07 4.11
N ASP A 155 12.95 -7.97 3.38
CA ASP A 155 11.89 -7.05 2.97
C ASP A 155 11.05 -7.65 1.84
N PRO A 156 9.80 -8.08 2.09
CA PRO A 156 8.97 -8.68 1.06
C PRO A 156 8.49 -7.67 0.01
N ASP A 157 8.49 -6.37 0.32
CA ASP A 157 7.98 -5.32 -0.56
C ASP A 157 8.98 -4.94 -1.67
N ILE A 158 10.24 -5.38 -1.60
CA ILE A 158 11.23 -5.18 -2.69
C ILE A 158 10.70 -5.67 -4.03
N ALA A 159 9.86 -6.71 -4.04
CA ALA A 159 9.21 -7.20 -5.25
C ALA A 159 8.29 -6.15 -5.91
N LEU A 160 7.75 -5.21 -5.14
CA LEU A 160 6.82 -4.17 -5.61
C LEU A 160 7.55 -2.92 -6.12
N HIS A 161 8.59 -2.47 -5.42
CA HIS A 161 9.24 -1.19 -5.65
C HIS A 161 10.73 -1.28 -6.00
N GLY A 162 11.36 -2.45 -5.87
CA GLY A 162 12.79 -2.65 -6.11
C GLY A 162 13.23 -2.47 -7.56
N GLY A 163 14.53 -2.28 -7.74
CA GLY A 163 15.17 -2.22 -9.05
C GLY A 163 15.00 -0.89 -9.81
N TYR A 164 14.48 0.17 -9.19
CA TYR A 164 14.51 1.51 -9.74
C TYR A 164 15.80 2.25 -9.28
N PRO A 165 16.35 3.20 -10.10
CA PRO A 165 15.78 3.82 -11.30
C PRO A 165 15.77 2.89 -12.52
N ARG A 166 14.70 3.01 -13.34
CA ARG A 166 14.53 2.28 -14.62
C ARG A 166 13.91 3.20 -15.67
N GLY A 167 14.18 2.92 -16.95
CA GLY A 167 13.68 3.71 -18.06
C GLY A 167 12.15 3.76 -18.16
N LYS A 168 11.61 4.84 -18.77
CA LYS A 168 10.16 5.06 -18.95
C LYS A 168 9.45 3.90 -19.64
N ALA A 169 10.07 3.30 -20.68
CA ALA A 169 9.49 2.18 -21.41
C ALA A 169 9.22 0.97 -20.50
N TYR A 170 10.09 0.70 -19.52
CA TYR A 170 9.87 -0.37 -18.56
C TYR A 170 8.61 -0.11 -17.70
N LEU A 171 8.47 1.11 -17.17
CA LEU A 171 7.30 1.46 -16.37
C LEU A 171 6.01 1.43 -17.19
N VAL A 172 6.02 2.02 -18.41
CA VAL A 172 4.85 2.02 -19.29
C VAL A 172 4.38 0.59 -19.58
N ARG A 173 5.31 -0.32 -19.91
CA ARG A 173 4.98 -1.75 -20.13
C ARG A 173 4.35 -2.39 -18.88
N LYS A 174 4.84 -2.05 -17.68
CA LYS A 174 4.27 -2.57 -16.42
C LYS A 174 2.88 -2.00 -16.15
N LEU A 175 2.68 -0.70 -16.34
CA LEU A 175 1.37 -0.06 -16.15
C LEU A 175 0.34 -0.56 -17.18
N VAL A 176 0.75 -0.77 -18.44
CA VAL A 176 -0.11 -1.40 -19.45
C VAL A 176 -0.53 -2.80 -18.98
N ALA A 177 0.43 -3.63 -18.53
CA ALA A 177 0.11 -4.96 -18.02
C ALA A 177 -0.83 -4.91 -16.81
N ASP A 178 -0.69 -3.92 -15.93
CA ASP A 178 -1.57 -3.71 -14.78
C ASP A 178 -2.99 -3.33 -15.22
N VAL A 179 -3.12 -2.35 -16.11
CA VAL A 179 -4.42 -1.88 -16.62
C VAL A 179 -5.17 -2.97 -17.38
N PHE A 180 -4.46 -3.88 -18.04
CA PHE A 180 -5.07 -5.06 -18.68
C PHE A 180 -5.26 -6.26 -17.72
N GLY A 181 -5.04 -6.10 -16.41
CA GLY A 181 -5.30 -7.13 -15.39
C GLY A 181 -4.28 -8.28 -15.34
N LEU A 182 -3.21 -8.22 -16.15
CA LEU A 182 -2.24 -9.33 -16.30
C LEU A 182 -1.39 -9.57 -15.05
N THR A 183 -1.36 -8.62 -14.11
CA THR A 183 -0.54 -8.68 -12.89
C THR A 183 -1.36 -8.90 -11.63
N ALA A 184 -2.67 -8.74 -11.66
CA ALA A 184 -3.57 -8.79 -10.51
C ALA A 184 -3.38 -10.06 -9.66
N TRP A 185 -3.25 -11.24 -10.30
CA TRP A 185 -3.04 -12.51 -9.60
C TRP A 185 -1.77 -12.53 -8.73
N LYS A 186 -0.71 -11.81 -9.14
CA LYS A 186 0.55 -11.68 -8.36
C LYS A 186 0.30 -10.85 -7.12
N THR A 187 -0.38 -9.71 -7.27
CA THR A 187 -0.75 -8.81 -6.18
C THR A 187 -1.61 -9.52 -5.13
N TYR A 188 -2.66 -10.21 -5.56
CA TYR A 188 -3.53 -10.95 -4.62
C TYR A 188 -2.82 -12.10 -3.93
N ARG A 189 -1.99 -12.87 -4.64
CA ARG A 189 -1.15 -13.90 -4.00
C ARG A 189 -0.24 -13.31 -2.95
N TYR A 190 0.41 -12.18 -3.24
CA TYR A 190 1.28 -11.48 -2.31
C TYR A 190 0.52 -11.09 -1.02
N PHE A 191 -0.60 -10.41 -1.15
CA PHE A 191 -1.40 -9.97 0.00
C PHE A 191 -2.12 -11.11 0.76
N LEU A 192 -2.21 -12.27 0.17
CA LEU A 192 -2.63 -13.49 0.86
C LEU A 192 -1.45 -14.21 1.56
N GLY A 193 -0.25 -13.63 1.54
CA GLY A 193 0.95 -14.15 2.20
C GLY A 193 1.59 -15.32 1.49
N SER A 194 1.47 -15.39 0.15
CA SER A 194 2.24 -16.34 -0.66
C SER A 194 3.72 -15.96 -0.71
N PRO A 195 4.63 -16.92 -0.90
CA PRO A 195 6.04 -16.64 -1.09
C PRO A 195 6.30 -15.66 -2.23
N THR A 196 7.26 -14.77 -2.03
CA THR A 196 7.78 -13.84 -3.03
C THR A 196 9.27 -14.07 -3.26
N ALA A 197 9.83 -13.52 -4.31
CA ALA A 197 11.27 -13.52 -4.54
C ALA A 197 11.78 -12.08 -4.50
N ASN A 198 12.86 -11.85 -3.76
CA ASN A 198 13.56 -10.58 -3.78
C ASN A 198 14.12 -10.36 -5.20
N VAL A 199 13.72 -9.25 -5.83
CA VAL A 199 14.12 -8.96 -7.24
C VAL A 199 15.60 -8.61 -7.39
N ASN A 200 16.28 -8.29 -6.30
CA ASN A 200 17.70 -7.92 -6.31
C ASN A 200 18.59 -9.14 -6.06
N THR A 201 18.17 -10.05 -5.17
CA THR A 201 18.99 -11.22 -4.77
C THR A 201 18.45 -12.55 -5.32
N GLY A 202 17.21 -12.58 -5.81
CA GLY A 202 16.54 -13.82 -6.23
C GLY A 202 16.14 -14.76 -5.08
N VAL A 203 16.42 -14.39 -3.83
CA VAL A 203 16.10 -15.19 -2.63
C VAL A 203 14.59 -15.27 -2.45
N ALA A 204 14.07 -16.47 -2.25
CA ALA A 204 12.66 -16.70 -1.96
C ALA A 204 12.36 -16.31 -0.50
N GLN A 205 11.34 -15.47 -0.32
CA GLN A 205 10.86 -15.04 0.98
C GLN A 205 9.52 -15.70 1.30
N ARG A 206 9.40 -16.21 2.49
CA ARG A 206 8.18 -16.86 3.01
C ARG A 206 7.70 -16.17 4.28
N PRO A 207 7.07 -15.00 4.18
CA PRO A 207 6.80 -14.12 5.32
C PRO A 207 6.04 -14.80 6.46
N LEU A 208 5.18 -15.79 6.15
CA LEU A 208 4.41 -16.47 7.18
C LEU A 208 5.14 -17.63 7.87
N ASP A 209 6.25 -18.12 7.32
CA ASP A 209 6.96 -19.26 7.89
C ASP A 209 7.74 -18.86 9.16
N ASP A 210 8.30 -17.66 9.17
CA ASP A 210 9.13 -17.12 10.27
C ASP A 210 8.33 -16.29 11.28
N THR A 211 7.00 -16.48 11.35
CA THR A 211 6.14 -15.76 12.28
C THR A 211 5.62 -16.66 13.40
N LEU A 212 5.15 -16.06 14.50
CA LEU A 212 4.56 -16.78 15.63
C LEU A 212 3.38 -17.68 15.16
N PRO A 213 3.23 -18.90 15.73
CA PRO A 213 2.15 -19.81 15.34
C PRO A 213 0.75 -19.20 15.40
N ALA A 214 0.49 -18.34 16.40
CA ALA A 214 -0.80 -17.65 16.55
C ALA A 214 -1.07 -16.69 15.39
N LEU A 215 -0.07 -15.91 14.94
CA LEU A 215 -0.21 -15.00 13.80
C LEU A 215 -0.37 -15.77 12.49
N ARG A 216 0.35 -16.88 12.33
CA ARG A 216 0.20 -17.79 11.18
C ARG A 216 -1.20 -18.40 11.12
N GLN A 217 -1.74 -18.81 12.26
CA GLN A 217 -3.12 -19.31 12.34
C GLN A 217 -4.13 -18.20 12.03
N ALA A 218 -3.95 -16.99 12.57
CA ALA A 218 -4.80 -15.85 12.26
C ALA A 218 -4.79 -15.53 10.76
N ALA A 219 -3.62 -15.54 10.11
CA ALA A 219 -3.50 -15.33 8.66
C ALA A 219 -4.22 -16.42 7.86
N ARG A 220 -4.14 -17.70 8.28
CA ARG A 220 -4.89 -18.81 7.65
C ARG A 220 -6.38 -18.64 7.78
N ASN A 221 -6.86 -18.31 8.98
CA ASN A 221 -8.29 -18.11 9.24
C ASN A 221 -8.85 -16.92 8.47
N ASP A 222 -8.04 -15.86 8.33
CA ASP A 222 -8.43 -14.65 7.60
C ASP A 222 -8.64 -14.92 6.10
N ARG A 223 -7.88 -15.85 5.51
CA ARG A 223 -8.08 -16.27 4.11
C ARG A 223 -9.47 -16.86 3.88
N TRP A 224 -10.03 -17.59 4.87
CA TRP A 224 -11.41 -18.09 4.80
C TRP A 224 -12.43 -16.96 4.86
N LEU A 225 -12.18 -15.91 5.66
CA LEU A 225 -13.03 -14.72 5.63
C LEU A 225 -12.98 -14.05 4.24
N VAL A 226 -11.79 -13.89 3.67
CA VAL A 226 -11.64 -13.35 2.31
C VAL A 226 -12.42 -14.19 1.31
N ALA A 227 -12.24 -15.52 1.32
CA ALA A 227 -12.96 -16.41 0.43
C ALA A 227 -14.47 -16.30 0.63
N GLY A 228 -14.95 -16.28 1.89
CA GLY A 228 -16.36 -16.12 2.22
C GLY A 228 -16.95 -14.82 1.71
N VAL A 229 -16.25 -13.69 1.86
CA VAL A 229 -16.68 -12.38 1.33
C VAL A 229 -16.68 -12.37 -0.20
N GLN A 230 -15.61 -12.86 -0.83
CA GLN A 230 -15.46 -12.83 -2.29
C GLN A 230 -16.42 -13.78 -3.02
N LEU A 231 -16.86 -14.84 -2.38
CA LEU A 231 -17.86 -15.76 -2.92
C LEU A 231 -19.30 -15.39 -2.50
N GLY A 232 -19.50 -14.96 -1.25
CA GLY A 232 -20.80 -14.63 -0.71
C GLY A 232 -21.39 -13.33 -1.26
N LEU A 233 -20.54 -12.29 -1.44
CA LEU A 233 -21.00 -10.99 -1.95
C LEU A 233 -21.65 -11.10 -3.34
N PRO A 234 -21.04 -11.71 -4.37
CA PRO A 234 -21.70 -11.88 -5.66
C PRO A 234 -22.97 -12.73 -5.60
N VAL A 235 -23.01 -13.76 -4.76
CA VAL A 235 -24.23 -14.56 -4.55
C VAL A 235 -25.34 -13.67 -3.98
N CYS A 236 -25.06 -12.89 -2.94
CA CYS A 236 -26.05 -11.95 -2.39
C CYS A 236 -26.53 -10.93 -3.43
N ILE A 237 -25.61 -10.41 -4.28
CA ILE A 237 -25.96 -9.47 -5.34
C ILE A 237 -26.88 -10.11 -6.38
N VAL A 238 -26.59 -11.34 -6.81
CA VAL A 238 -27.47 -12.07 -7.74
C VAL A 238 -28.86 -12.29 -7.12
N MET A 239 -28.91 -12.68 -5.87
CA MET A 239 -30.18 -12.93 -5.16
C MET A 239 -31.02 -11.67 -4.96
N LEU A 240 -30.40 -10.51 -4.74
CA LEU A 240 -31.10 -9.26 -4.47
C LEU A 240 -31.41 -8.45 -5.73
N PHE A 241 -30.52 -8.48 -6.72
CA PHE A 241 -30.54 -7.58 -7.88
C PHE A 241 -30.48 -8.33 -9.22
N GLY A 242 -30.51 -9.66 -9.21
CA GLY A 242 -30.45 -10.49 -10.42
C GLY A 242 -29.11 -10.40 -11.16
N TRP A 243 -29.11 -10.89 -12.40
CA TRP A 243 -27.91 -10.92 -13.24
C TRP A 243 -27.44 -9.52 -13.71
N GLU A 244 -28.36 -8.56 -13.79
CA GLU A 244 -28.01 -7.16 -14.09
C GLU A 244 -27.18 -6.54 -12.95
N GLY A 245 -27.60 -6.75 -11.70
CA GLY A 245 -26.82 -6.34 -10.54
C GLY A 245 -25.45 -7.02 -10.49
N PHE A 246 -25.36 -8.30 -10.85
CA PHE A 246 -24.10 -9.01 -10.96
C PHE A 246 -23.20 -8.43 -12.07
N ALA A 247 -23.76 -8.11 -13.23
CA ALA A 247 -23.00 -7.46 -14.31
C ALA A 247 -22.42 -6.11 -13.85
N MET A 248 -23.21 -5.29 -13.15
CA MET A 248 -22.73 -4.03 -12.58
C MET A 248 -21.69 -4.25 -11.48
N TYR A 249 -21.81 -5.28 -10.65
CA TYR A 249 -20.78 -5.66 -9.68
C TYR A 249 -19.47 -6.05 -10.37
N VAL A 250 -19.51 -6.87 -11.40
CA VAL A 250 -18.31 -7.21 -12.17
C VAL A 250 -17.68 -5.95 -12.77
N LEU A 251 -18.49 -5.11 -13.39
CA LEU A 251 -18.05 -3.90 -14.09
C LEU A 251 -17.47 -2.86 -13.15
N LEU A 252 -18.12 -2.59 -12.00
CA LEU A 252 -17.77 -1.48 -11.10
C LEU A 252 -17.00 -1.92 -9.84
N TRP A 253 -16.84 -3.24 -9.62
CA TRP A 253 -16.06 -3.72 -8.47
C TRP A 253 -14.89 -4.61 -8.88
N ILE A 254 -15.13 -5.62 -9.71
CA ILE A 254 -14.08 -6.56 -10.10
C ILE A 254 -13.14 -5.94 -11.13
N VAL A 255 -13.67 -5.32 -12.19
CA VAL A 255 -12.84 -4.69 -13.23
C VAL A 255 -11.89 -3.64 -12.63
N PRO A 256 -12.34 -2.65 -11.84
CA PRO A 256 -11.42 -1.72 -11.18
C PRO A 256 -10.34 -2.43 -10.35
N ALA A 257 -10.72 -3.47 -9.58
CA ALA A 257 -9.83 -4.20 -8.69
C ALA A 257 -8.69 -4.93 -9.41
N ILE A 258 -8.99 -5.53 -10.57
CA ILE A 258 -7.98 -6.29 -11.33
C ILE A 258 -7.21 -5.46 -12.35
N THR A 259 -7.62 -4.22 -12.61
CA THR A 259 -7.03 -3.33 -13.63
C THR A 259 -6.44 -2.06 -12.99
N VAL A 260 -7.22 -1.00 -12.90
CA VAL A 260 -6.77 0.34 -12.48
C VAL A 260 -6.17 0.34 -11.08
N LEU A 261 -6.72 -0.43 -10.14
CA LEU A 261 -6.17 -0.57 -8.79
C LEU A 261 -4.73 -1.10 -8.84
N GLN A 262 -4.42 -2.03 -9.74
CA GLN A 262 -3.07 -2.59 -9.86
C GLN A 262 -2.05 -1.51 -10.28
N ALA A 263 -2.44 -0.65 -11.22
CA ALA A 263 -1.61 0.49 -11.65
C ALA A 263 -1.44 1.51 -10.50
N ILE A 264 -2.51 1.81 -9.74
CA ILE A 264 -2.46 2.71 -8.58
C ILE A 264 -1.49 2.16 -7.52
N LEU A 265 -1.60 0.87 -7.16
CA LEU A 265 -0.72 0.24 -6.17
C LEU A 265 0.75 0.27 -6.61
N ARG A 266 1.03 0.03 -7.89
CA ARG A 266 2.39 0.13 -8.44
C ARG A 266 2.94 1.55 -8.40
N VAL A 267 2.16 2.53 -8.87
CA VAL A 267 2.55 3.95 -8.87
C VAL A 267 2.83 4.40 -7.44
N ARG A 268 1.96 4.04 -6.50
CA ARG A 268 2.13 4.34 -5.07
C ARG A 268 3.42 3.73 -4.52
N ALA A 269 3.64 2.42 -4.67
CA ALA A 269 4.83 1.74 -4.15
C ALA A 269 6.13 2.36 -4.69
N ILE A 270 6.15 2.74 -5.98
CA ILE A 270 7.30 3.42 -6.59
C ILE A 270 7.48 4.84 -6.02
N CYS A 271 6.39 5.58 -5.79
CA CYS A 271 6.46 6.90 -5.17
C CYS A 271 6.97 6.84 -3.73
N GLU A 272 6.62 5.80 -2.99
CA GLU A 272 7.00 5.61 -1.59
C GLU A 272 8.44 5.11 -1.43
N HIS A 273 8.90 4.22 -2.30
CA HIS A 273 10.19 3.53 -2.14
C HIS A 273 11.06 3.47 -3.40
N GLY A 274 10.53 3.73 -4.59
CA GLY A 274 11.30 3.59 -5.83
C GLY A 274 12.46 4.57 -5.94
N ALA A 275 13.64 4.10 -6.33
CA ALA A 275 14.86 4.89 -6.50
C ALA A 275 15.21 5.73 -5.25
N PRO A 276 15.48 5.13 -4.10
CA PRO A 276 15.83 5.83 -2.88
C PRO A 276 17.15 6.63 -3.04
N SER A 277 17.40 7.57 -2.13
CA SER A 277 18.68 8.31 -2.11
C SER A 277 19.77 7.58 -1.34
N GLY A 278 19.40 6.65 -0.48
CA GLY A 278 20.27 5.81 0.32
C GLY A 278 19.45 4.72 1.03
N TYR A 279 20.15 3.87 1.75
CA TYR A 279 19.57 2.75 2.48
C TYR A 279 19.83 2.81 3.99
N ASP A 280 20.55 3.83 4.45
CA ASP A 280 21.06 3.92 5.81
C ASP A 280 19.99 4.34 6.83
N SER A 281 18.89 4.95 6.35
CA SER A 281 17.77 5.35 7.22
C SER A 281 16.44 5.38 6.46
N ALA A 282 15.32 5.31 7.20
CA ALA A 282 13.99 5.46 6.62
C ALA A 282 13.80 6.81 5.92
N MET A 283 14.53 7.85 6.32
CA MET A 283 14.49 9.17 5.69
C MET A 283 15.04 9.17 4.26
N GLN A 284 15.89 8.20 3.91
CA GLN A 284 16.48 8.04 2.58
C GLN A 284 15.83 6.88 1.80
N ALA A 285 15.46 5.82 2.50
CA ALA A 285 14.89 4.59 1.92
C ALA A 285 13.38 4.67 1.67
N ALA A 286 12.67 5.55 2.37
CA ALA A 286 11.27 5.90 2.11
C ALA A 286 11.17 7.33 1.55
N ARG A 287 10.00 7.69 1.04
CA ARG A 287 9.75 9.03 0.48
C ARG A 287 8.40 9.59 0.90
N THR A 288 8.40 10.84 1.34
CA THR A 288 7.20 11.66 1.48
C THR A 288 6.98 12.46 0.21
N THR A 289 5.83 12.22 -0.45
CA THR A 289 5.50 12.90 -1.70
C THR A 289 4.47 14.01 -1.45
N ILE A 290 4.90 15.25 -1.64
CA ILE A 290 4.02 16.41 -1.50
C ILE A 290 3.12 16.53 -2.72
N VAL A 291 1.81 16.45 -2.49
CA VAL A 291 0.79 16.41 -3.54
C VAL A 291 -0.40 17.34 -3.25
N GLY A 292 -1.00 17.85 -4.31
CA GLY A 292 -2.26 18.59 -4.23
C GLY A 292 -3.48 17.67 -3.99
N PRO A 293 -4.67 18.26 -3.78
CA PRO A 293 -5.87 17.52 -3.37
C PRO A 293 -6.32 16.46 -4.38
N VAL A 294 -6.19 16.71 -5.67
CA VAL A 294 -6.57 15.75 -6.73
C VAL A 294 -5.69 14.49 -6.68
N LEU A 295 -4.37 14.65 -6.65
CA LEU A 295 -3.45 13.50 -6.54
C LEU A 295 -3.58 12.79 -5.19
N ARG A 296 -3.88 13.53 -4.12
CA ARG A 296 -4.16 12.94 -2.82
C ARG A 296 -5.39 12.05 -2.87
N PHE A 297 -6.48 12.51 -3.49
CA PHE A 297 -7.67 11.70 -3.67
C PHE A 297 -7.40 10.46 -4.54
N ALA A 298 -6.68 10.62 -5.66
CA ALA A 298 -6.49 9.58 -6.65
C ALA A 298 -5.45 8.52 -6.24
N LEU A 299 -4.32 8.93 -5.63
CA LEU A 299 -3.16 8.07 -5.41
C LEU A 299 -2.75 7.93 -3.94
N PHE A 300 -3.09 8.91 -3.10
CA PHE A 300 -2.61 8.97 -1.72
C PHE A 300 -3.74 9.26 -0.71
N PRO A 301 -4.82 8.45 -0.72
CA PRO A 301 -5.92 8.65 0.24
C PRO A 301 -5.41 8.52 1.67
N HIS A 302 -6.15 9.13 2.60
CA HIS A 302 -5.87 9.03 4.03
C HIS A 302 -4.43 9.41 4.42
N HIS A 303 -3.86 10.42 3.75
CA HIS A 303 -2.51 10.95 4.04
C HIS A 303 -1.35 9.95 3.91
N VAL A 304 -1.53 8.84 3.17
CA VAL A 304 -0.48 7.83 2.97
C VAL A 304 0.75 8.39 2.22
N ASN A 305 0.65 9.59 1.64
CA ASN A 305 1.76 10.31 1.03
C ASN A 305 2.86 10.75 2.02
N TYR A 306 2.56 10.81 3.34
CA TYR A 306 3.54 11.07 4.41
C TYR A 306 4.19 9.75 4.85
N HIS A 307 4.94 9.15 3.95
CA HIS A 307 5.38 7.76 4.12
C HIS A 307 6.67 7.64 4.95
N ILE A 308 7.56 8.65 4.93
CA ILE A 308 8.70 8.73 5.86
C ILE A 308 8.18 8.81 7.29
N GLU A 309 7.22 9.70 7.54
CA GLU A 309 6.62 9.90 8.87
C GLU A 309 5.95 8.62 9.37
N HIS A 310 5.30 7.88 8.48
CA HIS A 310 4.71 6.59 8.78
C HIS A 310 5.77 5.55 9.17
N HIS A 311 6.89 5.46 8.45
CA HIS A 311 7.99 4.56 8.80
C HIS A 311 8.67 4.93 10.12
N LEU A 312 8.87 6.23 10.38
CA LEU A 312 9.48 6.72 11.61
C LEU A 312 8.56 6.54 12.83
N TYR A 313 7.25 6.74 12.66
CA TYR A 313 6.26 6.72 13.73
C TYR A 313 5.00 5.93 13.32
N PRO A 314 5.09 4.60 13.14
CA PRO A 314 3.95 3.78 12.70
C PRO A 314 2.82 3.73 13.74
N ALA A 315 3.04 4.28 14.92
CA ALA A 315 2.04 4.44 15.97
C ALA A 315 1.15 5.69 15.76
N VAL A 316 1.49 6.60 14.86
CA VAL A 316 0.71 7.81 14.57
C VAL A 316 -0.38 7.46 13.54
N PRO A 317 -1.67 7.67 13.84
CA PRO A 317 -2.75 7.38 12.91
C PRO A 317 -2.72 8.34 11.71
N GLN A 318 -3.21 7.88 10.58
CA GLN A 318 -3.16 8.56 9.28
C GLN A 318 -3.62 10.03 9.31
N TYR A 319 -4.62 10.35 10.11
CA TYR A 319 -5.15 11.72 10.20
C TYR A 319 -4.28 12.70 11.00
N ASN A 320 -3.23 12.21 11.67
CA ASN A 320 -2.24 13.01 12.37
C ASN A 320 -0.90 13.09 11.61
N LEU A 321 -0.70 12.34 10.52
CA LEU A 321 0.57 12.32 9.77
C LEU A 321 0.95 13.69 9.21
N ALA A 322 -0.01 14.50 8.75
CA ALA A 322 0.27 15.86 8.28
C ALA A 322 0.78 16.77 9.41
N ARG A 323 0.24 16.63 10.62
CA ARG A 323 0.72 17.35 11.81
C ARG A 323 2.11 16.85 12.21
N LEU A 324 2.33 15.54 12.18
CA LEU A 324 3.65 14.96 12.43
C LEU A 324 4.70 15.49 11.43
N HIS A 325 4.37 15.56 10.15
CA HIS A 325 5.24 16.15 9.12
C HIS A 325 5.64 17.60 9.48
N ALA A 326 4.68 18.42 9.88
CA ALA A 326 4.93 19.81 10.29
C ALA A 326 5.87 19.88 11.51
N GLU A 327 5.64 19.07 12.55
CA GLU A 327 6.47 18.99 13.75
C GLU A 327 7.92 18.58 13.42
N LEU A 328 8.11 17.55 12.58
CA LEU A 328 9.42 17.08 12.18
C LEU A 328 10.14 18.10 11.30
N THR A 329 9.42 18.81 10.43
CA THR A 329 9.95 19.87 9.57
C THR A 329 10.42 21.06 10.40
N GLN A 330 9.59 21.56 11.34
CA GLN A 330 9.94 22.69 12.22
C GLN A 330 11.18 22.40 13.07
N ARG A 331 11.43 21.16 13.42
CA ARG A 331 12.60 20.73 14.18
C ARG A 331 13.83 20.43 13.31
N GLY A 332 13.73 20.63 11.98
CA GLY A 332 14.82 20.40 11.04
C GLY A 332 15.17 18.92 10.78
N ILE A 333 14.37 17.97 11.30
CA ILE A 333 14.65 16.53 11.22
C ILE A 333 14.56 16.04 9.79
N LEU A 334 13.61 16.58 9.02
CA LEU A 334 13.41 16.19 7.62
C LEU A 334 14.32 16.92 6.63
N SER A 335 15.30 17.71 7.09
CA SER A 335 16.17 18.52 6.22
C SER A 335 17.00 17.68 5.21
N ALA A 336 17.37 16.45 5.61
CA ALA A 336 18.10 15.49 4.76
C ALA A 336 17.22 14.36 4.22
N ALA A 337 15.90 14.44 4.44
CA ALA A 337 14.98 13.38 4.07
C ALA A 337 14.51 13.48 2.62
N GLU A 338 14.09 12.35 2.05
CA GLU A 338 13.49 12.24 0.71
C GLU A 338 12.06 12.85 0.63
N VAL A 339 11.93 14.13 1.00
CA VAL A 339 10.68 14.89 0.83
C VAL A 339 10.69 15.56 -0.54
N ARG A 340 9.78 15.15 -1.43
CA ARG A 340 9.76 15.59 -2.83
C ARG A 340 8.36 15.92 -3.32
N SER A 341 8.25 16.82 -4.28
CA SER A 341 7.03 16.96 -5.08
C SER A 341 6.83 15.74 -5.98
N PHE A 342 5.60 15.49 -6.41
CA PHE A 342 5.27 14.39 -7.32
C PHE A 342 6.12 14.40 -8.61
N GLY A 343 6.29 15.56 -9.24
CA GLY A 343 7.13 15.67 -10.44
C GLY A 343 8.61 15.41 -10.17
N ALA A 344 9.15 15.82 -9.01
CA ALA A 344 10.53 15.54 -8.62
C ALA A 344 10.75 14.04 -8.35
N THR A 345 9.77 13.35 -7.76
CA THR A 345 9.77 11.90 -7.58
C THR A 345 9.94 11.17 -8.91
N TRP A 346 9.15 11.53 -9.92
CA TRP A 346 9.23 10.89 -11.24
C TRP A 346 10.52 11.20 -11.98
N ARG A 347 11.08 12.40 -11.83
CA ARG A 347 12.42 12.68 -12.37
C ARG A 347 13.48 11.76 -11.76
N ARG A 348 13.40 11.48 -10.46
CA ARG A 348 14.30 10.55 -9.77
C ARG A 348 14.12 9.10 -10.26
N VAL A 349 12.89 8.64 -10.36
CA VAL A 349 12.54 7.27 -10.79
C VAL A 349 12.99 6.97 -12.22
N PHE A 350 13.00 8.00 -13.10
CA PHE A 350 13.42 7.88 -14.49
C PHE A 350 14.86 8.31 -14.75
N ALA A 351 15.58 8.74 -13.74
CA ALA A 351 17.00 9.04 -13.91
C ALA A 351 17.73 7.80 -14.45
N PRO A 352 18.75 7.98 -15.31
CA PRO A 352 19.61 6.84 -15.65
C PRO A 352 20.19 6.26 -14.36
N PRO A 353 20.42 4.94 -14.30
CA PRO A 353 21.19 4.37 -13.21
C PRO A 353 22.50 5.11 -13.09
N ALA A 354 22.92 5.44 -11.87
CA ALA A 354 24.25 5.97 -11.65
C ALA A 354 25.24 4.98 -12.29
N MET A 355 26.07 5.46 -13.20
CA MET A 355 27.15 4.64 -13.73
C MET A 355 28.06 4.28 -12.56
N SER A 356 28.03 3.00 -12.16
CA SER A 356 28.88 2.41 -11.13
C SER A 356 30.32 2.33 -11.60
#